data_b3604103f378b7b066ae1ff812b89365
#
_entry.id   b3604103f378b7b066ae1ff812b89365
#
_cell.length_a   1.000
_cell.length_b   1.000
_cell.length_c   1.000
_cell.angle_alpha   90.00
_cell.angle_beta   90.00
_cell.angle_gamma   90.00
#
_symmetry.space_group_name_H-M   'P 1'
#
loop_
_entity.id
_entity.type
_entity.pdbx_description
1 polymer ?
#
loop_
_entity_poly.entity_id
_entity_poly.type
_entity_poly.pdbx_seq_one_letter_code
_entity_poly.pdbx_strand_id
1 'polypeptide(L)'
;MIHLDHAQHDADEELLESDLSMYSSVMYDASVLPMEENMEKTRAYVRRKGQELLIEGVCDEITDADGEIRCEITDADKCERYMRETGVDIVVANLGTEHRASGHDLHYRCDAARAIKARIGSRICLHGTSSVSNDQIKKLFDDGICKVNIWTALERDSSPALTEWTVKNAAKCGGPALEHKLIEQGYLTECSGTGNKSTLDYYTTTARQEIIFREMKKIVRGYLDLWYC
;
A
#
# COMPACT_ATOMS: atom_id res chain seq x y z
N MET A 1 -10.47 7.55 -10.37
CA MET A 1 -9.83 8.58 -9.52
C MET A 1 -8.36 8.22 -9.40
N ILE A 2 -7.47 9.20 -9.52
CA ILE A 2 -6.03 9.03 -9.33
C ILE A 2 -5.66 9.66 -7.99
N HIS A 3 -4.95 8.93 -7.15
CA HIS A 3 -4.48 9.38 -5.84
C HIS A 3 -2.95 9.46 -5.84
N LEU A 4 -2.39 10.55 -5.33
CA LEU A 4 -0.96 10.68 -5.06
C LEU A 4 -0.72 10.21 -3.63
N ASP A 5 -0.07 9.04 -3.49
CA ASP A 5 0.11 8.38 -2.21
C ASP A 5 1.48 8.69 -1.60
N HIS A 6 1.56 8.84 -0.27
CA HIS A 6 2.78 9.07 0.49
C HIS A 6 3.65 10.24 0.00
N ALA A 7 3.04 11.39 -0.34
CA ALA A 7 3.80 12.59 -0.69
C ALA A 7 4.35 13.26 0.58
N GLN A 8 5.67 13.20 0.74
CA GLN A 8 6.37 13.74 1.90
C GLN A 8 6.44 15.26 1.85
N HIS A 9 6.16 15.92 2.97
CA HIS A 9 6.02 17.37 3.07
C HIS A 9 7.25 18.18 2.63
N ASP A 10 8.44 17.58 2.65
CA ASP A 10 9.73 18.20 2.32
C ASP A 10 10.36 17.57 1.06
N ALA A 11 10.47 16.26 1.03
CA ALA A 11 11.10 15.55 -0.09
C ALA A 11 10.34 15.71 -1.41
N ASP A 12 9.02 15.83 -1.35
CA ASP A 12 8.12 15.97 -2.51
C ASP A 12 7.55 17.39 -2.66
N GLU A 13 8.14 18.40 -2.02
CA GLU A 13 7.61 19.78 -2.01
C GLU A 13 7.38 20.32 -3.42
N GLU A 14 8.33 20.12 -4.34
CA GLU A 14 8.19 20.58 -5.73
C GLU A 14 6.99 19.94 -6.43
N LEU A 15 6.76 18.65 -6.22
CA LEU A 15 5.59 17.92 -6.74
C LEU A 15 4.31 18.43 -6.09
N LEU A 16 4.27 18.58 -4.77
CA LEU A 16 3.11 19.03 -4.01
C LEU A 16 2.66 20.45 -4.37
N GLU A 17 3.58 21.32 -4.77
CA GLU A 17 3.29 22.69 -5.22
C GLU A 17 3.02 22.79 -6.74
N SER A 18 3.26 21.73 -7.50
CA SER A 18 3.01 21.70 -8.94
C SER A 18 1.51 21.69 -9.30
N ASP A 19 1.20 21.63 -10.59
CA ASP A 19 -0.16 21.38 -11.09
C ASP A 19 -0.57 19.94 -10.81
N LEU A 20 -1.48 19.75 -9.87
CA LEU A 20 -2.03 18.45 -9.46
C LEU A 20 -3.39 18.16 -10.12
N SER A 21 -3.78 18.86 -11.18
CA SER A 21 -5.11 18.74 -11.82
C SER A 21 -5.44 17.34 -12.35
N MET A 22 -4.42 16.49 -12.58
CA MET A 22 -4.62 15.08 -12.96
C MET A 22 -4.98 14.17 -11.77
N TYR A 23 -4.76 14.62 -10.53
CA TYR A 23 -5.08 13.85 -9.34
C TYR A 23 -6.45 14.23 -8.78
N SER A 24 -7.14 13.27 -8.20
CA SER A 24 -8.41 13.49 -7.47
C SER A 24 -8.17 13.72 -5.98
N SER A 25 -7.06 13.23 -5.47
CA SER A 25 -6.67 13.33 -4.07
C SER A 25 -5.17 13.17 -3.89
N VAL A 26 -4.66 13.67 -2.78
CA VAL A 26 -3.26 13.54 -2.37
C VAL A 26 -3.19 13.18 -0.88
N MET A 27 -2.27 12.28 -0.53
CA MET A 27 -1.86 12.06 0.85
C MET A 27 -0.67 12.98 1.14
N TYR A 28 -0.92 14.02 1.95
CA TYR A 28 0.11 14.92 2.44
C TYR A 28 0.68 14.37 3.74
N ASP A 29 1.94 13.98 3.71
CA ASP A 29 2.59 13.31 4.83
C ASP A 29 3.63 14.19 5.51
N ALA A 30 3.31 14.65 6.71
CA ALA A 30 4.19 15.36 7.62
C ALA A 30 4.31 14.63 8.98
N SER A 31 3.98 13.32 9.03
CA SER A 31 3.91 12.55 10.28
C SER A 31 5.25 12.35 10.98
N VAL A 32 6.35 12.51 10.26
CA VAL A 32 7.72 12.52 10.85
C VAL A 32 7.98 13.72 11.77
N LEU A 33 7.13 14.75 11.69
CA LEU A 33 7.25 15.95 12.53
C LEU A 33 6.46 15.78 13.85
N PRO A 34 6.83 16.51 14.91
CA PRO A 34 6.00 16.63 16.09
C PRO A 34 4.58 17.10 15.73
N MET A 35 3.57 16.63 16.46
CA MET A 35 2.15 16.82 16.17
C MET A 35 1.77 18.28 15.84
N GLU A 36 2.28 19.25 16.59
CA GLU A 36 1.95 20.67 16.38
C GLU A 36 2.50 21.19 15.04
N GLU A 37 3.71 20.80 14.69
CA GLU A 37 4.35 21.17 13.42
C GLU A 37 3.67 20.45 12.24
N ASN A 38 3.33 19.17 12.40
CA ASN A 38 2.56 18.42 11.43
C ASN A 38 1.23 19.13 11.14
N MET A 39 0.46 19.47 12.19
CA MET A 39 -0.81 20.17 12.04
C MET A 39 -0.65 21.54 11.37
N GLU A 40 0.39 22.30 11.70
CA GLU A 40 0.65 23.61 11.10
C GLU A 40 0.91 23.48 9.59
N LYS A 41 1.83 22.59 9.19
CA LYS A 41 2.18 22.36 7.79
C LYS A 41 1.00 21.79 6.98
N THR A 42 0.32 20.80 7.53
CA THR A 42 -0.86 20.18 6.89
C THR A 42 -1.98 21.22 6.70
N ARG A 43 -2.27 22.04 7.71
CA ARG A 43 -3.24 23.13 7.60
C ARG A 43 -2.88 24.14 6.51
N ALA A 44 -1.59 24.51 6.45
CA ALA A 44 -1.11 25.43 5.43
C ALA A 44 -1.28 24.84 4.03
N TYR A 45 -1.01 23.55 3.85
CA TYR A 45 -1.21 22.84 2.58
C TYR A 45 -2.69 22.75 2.21
N VAL A 46 -3.57 22.36 3.15
CA VAL A 46 -5.03 22.32 2.95
C VAL A 46 -5.59 23.68 2.50
N ARG A 47 -5.11 24.78 3.10
CA ARG A 47 -5.54 26.13 2.69
C ARG A 47 -5.16 26.48 1.25
N ARG A 48 -4.06 25.95 0.74
CA ARG A 48 -3.60 26.21 -0.63
C ARG A 48 -4.27 25.31 -1.66
N LYS A 49 -4.40 24.02 -1.34
CA LYS A 49 -4.77 22.98 -2.31
C LYS A 49 -6.14 22.34 -2.07
N GLY A 50 -6.74 22.48 -0.89
CA GLY A 50 -7.98 21.79 -0.51
C GLY A 50 -9.25 22.21 -1.28
N GLN A 51 -9.18 23.25 -2.13
CA GLN A 51 -10.26 23.58 -3.07
C GLN A 51 -10.10 22.86 -4.42
N GLU A 52 -8.93 22.31 -4.69
CA GLU A 52 -8.59 21.70 -5.98
C GLU A 52 -8.77 20.18 -5.95
N LEU A 53 -8.48 19.55 -4.80
CA LEU A 53 -8.48 18.09 -4.62
C LEU A 53 -8.74 17.70 -3.17
N LEU A 54 -9.13 16.43 -2.94
CA LEU A 54 -9.26 15.88 -1.60
C LEU A 54 -7.90 15.68 -0.96
N ILE A 55 -7.76 16.06 0.30
CA ILE A 55 -6.50 15.91 1.05
C ILE A 55 -6.67 14.84 2.14
N GLU A 56 -5.81 13.85 2.06
CA GLU A 56 -5.59 12.85 3.09
C GLU A 56 -4.40 13.31 3.95
N GLY A 57 -4.62 13.46 5.24
CA GLY A 57 -3.57 13.84 6.18
C GLY A 57 -3.16 12.68 7.08
N VAL A 58 -1.93 12.68 7.55
CA VAL A 58 -1.38 11.63 8.41
C VAL A 58 -1.27 12.13 9.84
N CYS A 59 -2.14 11.64 10.72
CA CYS A 59 -2.17 12.03 12.13
C CYS A 59 -0.96 11.47 12.90
N ASP A 60 -0.68 10.18 12.68
CA ASP A 60 0.42 9.45 13.29
C ASP A 60 1.09 8.55 12.26
N GLU A 61 2.40 8.38 12.42
CA GLU A 61 3.18 7.47 11.60
C GLU A 61 2.71 6.02 11.79
N ILE A 62 2.67 5.28 10.69
CA ILE A 62 2.37 3.84 10.72
C ILE A 62 3.67 3.07 10.83
N THR A 63 3.72 2.12 11.75
CA THR A 63 4.87 1.25 11.96
C THR A 63 5.25 0.53 10.66
N ASP A 64 6.52 0.55 10.30
CA ASP A 64 7.05 -0.31 9.25
C ASP A 64 7.45 -1.66 9.87
N ALA A 65 7.05 -2.78 9.27
CA ALA A 65 7.33 -4.13 9.78
C ALA A 65 8.84 -4.40 9.94
N ASP A 66 9.66 -3.77 9.09
CA ASP A 66 11.12 -3.84 9.16
C ASP A 66 11.74 -2.76 10.08
N GLY A 67 10.91 -1.90 10.70
CA GLY A 67 11.33 -0.81 11.57
C GLY A 67 11.56 -1.25 13.01
N GLU A 68 12.57 -0.66 13.66
CA GLU A 68 12.84 -0.88 15.10
C GLU A 68 11.85 -0.13 16.02
N ILE A 69 11.16 0.88 15.49
CA ILE A 69 10.27 1.78 16.25
C ILE A 69 8.82 1.32 16.06
N ARG A 70 8.17 0.95 17.17
CA ARG A 70 6.72 0.72 17.20
C ARG A 70 6.03 2.02 17.55
N CYS A 71 5.20 2.52 16.64
CA CYS A 71 4.39 3.70 16.87
C CYS A 71 3.17 3.37 17.74
N GLU A 72 2.77 4.31 18.59
CA GLU A 72 1.58 4.14 19.44
C GLU A 72 0.29 4.19 18.60
N ILE A 73 -0.74 3.46 19.08
CA ILE A 73 -2.08 3.51 18.49
C ILE A 73 -2.62 4.94 18.59
N THR A 74 -3.19 5.44 17.51
CA THR A 74 -3.75 6.79 17.48
C THR A 74 -4.92 6.92 18.46
N ASP A 75 -4.81 7.90 19.35
CA ASP A 75 -5.90 8.28 20.25
C ASP A 75 -7.02 9.03 19.51
N ALA A 76 -8.29 8.76 19.87
CA ALA A 76 -9.44 9.32 19.18
C ALA A 76 -9.57 10.84 19.35
N ASP A 77 -9.25 11.40 20.52
CA ASP A 77 -9.31 12.84 20.76
C ASP A 77 -8.18 13.56 20.00
N LYS A 78 -7.00 12.94 19.92
CA LYS A 78 -5.89 13.39 19.10
C LYS A 78 -6.25 13.44 17.62
N CYS A 79 -6.88 12.38 17.11
CA CYS A 79 -7.32 12.30 15.71
C CYS A 79 -8.41 13.36 15.39
N GLU A 80 -9.39 13.54 16.28
CA GLU A 80 -10.41 14.57 16.13
C GLU A 80 -9.80 15.98 16.10
N ARG A 81 -8.87 16.25 17.01
CA ARG A 81 -8.14 17.52 17.05
C ARG A 81 -7.38 17.76 15.74
N TYR A 82 -6.65 16.75 15.26
CA TYR A 82 -5.91 16.82 14.00
C TYR A 82 -6.82 17.21 12.83
N MET A 83 -7.91 16.47 12.63
CA MET A 83 -8.86 16.76 11.54
C MET A 83 -9.50 18.14 11.65
N ARG A 84 -9.91 18.53 12.83
CA ARG A 84 -10.53 19.84 13.08
C ARG A 84 -9.58 20.99 12.78
N GLU A 85 -8.31 20.88 13.20
CA GLU A 85 -7.34 21.95 13.09
C GLU A 85 -6.68 22.02 11.71
N THR A 86 -6.52 20.89 11.02
CA THR A 86 -5.93 20.85 9.68
C THR A 86 -6.94 21.07 8.57
N GLY A 87 -8.15 20.55 8.74
CA GLY A 87 -9.21 20.59 7.73
C GLY A 87 -9.08 19.55 6.63
N VAL A 88 -8.31 18.47 6.85
CA VAL A 88 -8.19 17.35 5.89
C VAL A 88 -9.52 16.64 5.69
N ASP A 89 -9.72 16.05 4.51
CA ASP A 89 -10.95 15.31 4.16
C ASP A 89 -10.95 13.90 4.75
N ILE A 90 -9.80 13.24 4.72
CA ILE A 90 -9.59 11.87 5.17
C ILE A 90 -8.34 11.85 6.04
N VAL A 91 -8.30 10.99 7.04
CA VAL A 91 -7.16 10.86 7.96
C VAL A 91 -6.59 9.46 7.98
N VAL A 92 -5.27 9.36 7.90
CA VAL A 92 -4.52 8.16 8.24
C VAL A 92 -4.24 8.17 9.74
N ALA A 93 -4.62 7.09 10.41
CA ALA A 93 -4.40 6.87 11.83
C ALA A 93 -3.67 5.54 12.03
N ASN A 94 -2.79 5.47 13.03
CA ASN A 94 -2.18 4.21 13.41
C ASN A 94 -3.20 3.34 14.16
N LEU A 95 -3.64 2.29 13.51
CA LEU A 95 -4.60 1.31 14.03
C LEU A 95 -3.94 -0.03 14.39
N GLY A 96 -2.60 -0.04 14.58
CA GLY A 96 -1.83 -1.24 14.86
C GLY A 96 -1.55 -2.10 13.63
N THR A 97 -1.84 -1.60 12.43
CA THR A 97 -1.42 -2.21 11.18
C THR A 97 0.02 -1.83 10.85
N GLU A 98 0.70 -2.66 10.09
CA GLU A 98 2.10 -2.46 9.72
C GLU A 98 2.25 -2.38 8.20
N HIS A 99 3.06 -1.42 7.74
CA HIS A 99 3.52 -1.40 6.36
C HIS A 99 4.49 -2.56 6.11
N ARG A 100 4.50 -3.11 4.88
CA ARG A 100 5.42 -4.17 4.43
C ARG A 100 5.40 -5.45 5.26
N ALA A 101 4.30 -5.73 5.97
CA ALA A 101 4.18 -6.94 6.77
C ALA A 101 4.41 -8.19 5.91
N SER A 102 5.44 -8.98 6.26
CA SER A 102 5.79 -10.23 5.58
C SER A 102 5.01 -11.44 6.09
N GLY A 103 4.42 -11.33 7.28
CA GLY A 103 3.64 -12.38 7.96
C GLY A 103 2.21 -11.96 8.27
N HIS A 104 1.46 -12.88 8.86
CA HIS A 104 0.06 -12.66 9.29
C HIS A 104 -0.03 -12.30 10.78
N ASP A 105 0.95 -11.57 11.31
CA ASP A 105 0.84 -10.99 12.65
C ASP A 105 -0.14 -9.82 12.58
N LEU A 106 -1.35 -10.10 13.01
CA LEU A 106 -2.51 -9.26 12.77
C LEU A 106 -2.79 -8.40 13.99
N HIS A 107 -2.41 -7.14 13.92
CA HIS A 107 -2.54 -6.20 15.04
C HIS A 107 -3.64 -5.16 14.86
N TYR A 108 -4.48 -5.28 13.81
CA TYR A 108 -5.54 -4.28 13.56
C TYR A 108 -6.47 -4.12 14.76
N ARG A 109 -6.55 -2.90 15.26
CA ARG A 109 -7.33 -2.48 16.43
C ARG A 109 -8.67 -1.86 16.01
N CYS A 110 -9.67 -2.72 15.80
CA CYS A 110 -11.01 -2.28 15.44
C CYS A 110 -11.68 -1.44 16.53
N ASP A 111 -11.31 -1.63 17.79
CA ASP A 111 -11.77 -0.82 18.91
C ASP A 111 -11.30 0.64 18.80
N ALA A 112 -10.04 0.87 18.46
CA ALA A 112 -9.49 2.21 18.21
C ALA A 112 -10.14 2.86 16.98
N ALA A 113 -10.33 2.12 15.88
CA ALA A 113 -11.01 2.61 14.69
C ALA A 113 -12.44 3.08 15.00
N ARG A 114 -13.20 2.30 15.74
CA ARG A 114 -14.57 2.67 16.17
C ARG A 114 -14.60 3.87 17.12
N ALA A 115 -13.62 4.00 18.01
CA ALA A 115 -13.49 5.17 18.88
C ALA A 115 -13.24 6.44 18.03
N ILE A 116 -12.35 6.37 17.04
CA ILE A 116 -12.10 7.46 16.10
C ILE A 116 -13.36 7.76 15.28
N LYS A 117 -14.02 6.73 14.71
CA LYS A 117 -15.29 6.89 13.98
C LYS A 117 -16.34 7.65 14.77
N ALA A 118 -16.46 7.37 16.07
CA ALA A 118 -17.42 8.04 16.93
C ALA A 118 -17.19 9.56 17.03
N ARG A 119 -15.96 10.04 16.79
CA ARG A 119 -15.57 11.46 16.83
C ARG A 119 -15.67 12.15 15.47
N ILE A 120 -15.19 11.48 14.42
CA ILE A 120 -15.00 12.10 13.11
C ILE A 120 -15.89 11.52 12.01
N GLY A 121 -16.69 10.49 12.30
CA GLY A 121 -17.43 9.74 11.28
C GLY A 121 -16.54 8.79 10.47
N SER A 122 -17.08 8.25 9.37
CA SER A 122 -16.35 7.32 8.50
C SER A 122 -15.41 8.10 7.57
N ARG A 123 -14.28 8.55 8.08
CA ARG A 123 -13.28 9.37 7.39
C ARG A 123 -11.85 8.86 7.58
N ILE A 124 -11.70 7.57 7.90
CA ILE A 124 -10.40 6.95 8.16
C ILE A 124 -9.90 6.26 6.87
N CYS A 125 -8.64 6.49 6.52
CA CYS A 125 -7.91 5.69 5.55
C CYS A 125 -7.09 4.63 6.28
N LEU A 126 -7.22 3.36 5.89
CA LEU A 126 -6.43 2.26 6.41
C LEU A 126 -5.20 2.03 5.54
N HIS A 127 -4.03 2.12 6.14
CA HIS A 127 -2.76 1.67 5.61
C HIS A 127 -2.33 0.34 6.26
N GLY A 128 -1.37 -0.37 5.68
CA GLY A 128 -0.90 -1.64 6.22
C GLY A 128 -1.92 -2.79 6.13
N THR A 129 -2.78 -2.80 5.13
CA THR A 129 -3.85 -3.80 4.93
C THR A 129 -3.33 -5.23 4.85
N SER A 130 -2.07 -5.44 4.46
CA SER A 130 -1.43 -6.76 4.42
C SER A 130 -1.32 -7.47 5.78
N SER A 131 -1.50 -6.72 6.87
CA SER A 131 -1.52 -7.23 8.25
C SER A 131 -2.92 -7.47 8.80
N VAL A 132 -3.98 -7.37 7.99
CA VAL A 132 -5.39 -7.50 8.41
C VAL A 132 -5.99 -8.81 7.91
N SER A 133 -6.69 -9.55 8.78
CA SER A 133 -7.34 -10.81 8.38
C SER A 133 -8.60 -10.58 7.54
N ASN A 134 -8.98 -11.57 6.72
CA ASN A 134 -10.19 -11.49 5.90
C ASN A 134 -11.47 -11.22 6.71
N ASP A 135 -11.57 -11.75 7.92
CA ASP A 135 -12.74 -11.53 8.78
C ASP A 135 -12.79 -10.11 9.35
N GLN A 136 -11.64 -9.48 9.54
CA GLN A 136 -11.54 -8.06 9.90
C GLN A 136 -11.78 -7.17 8.69
N ILE A 137 -11.22 -7.52 7.53
CA ILE A 137 -11.40 -6.77 6.26
C ILE A 137 -12.87 -6.58 5.91
N LYS A 138 -13.72 -7.59 6.11
CA LYS A 138 -15.18 -7.50 5.88
C LYS A 138 -15.86 -6.40 6.71
N LYS A 139 -15.29 -6.02 7.84
CA LYS A 139 -15.88 -5.09 8.81
C LYS A 139 -15.28 -3.70 8.79
N LEU A 140 -14.29 -3.45 7.94
CA LEU A 140 -13.57 -2.17 7.92
C LEU A 140 -14.49 -0.96 7.74
N PHE A 141 -15.49 -1.06 6.86
CA PHE A 141 -16.45 0.03 6.66
C PHE A 141 -17.34 0.25 7.88
N ASP A 142 -17.69 -0.82 8.60
CA ASP A 142 -18.42 -0.71 9.87
C ASP A 142 -17.58 -0.06 10.96
N ASP A 143 -16.26 -0.24 10.92
CA ASP A 143 -15.30 0.36 11.83
C ASP A 143 -14.97 1.83 11.50
N GLY A 144 -15.45 2.35 10.37
CA GLY A 144 -15.27 3.76 9.96
C GLY A 144 -14.21 4.00 8.89
N ILE A 145 -13.66 2.92 8.32
CA ILE A 145 -12.71 3.02 7.21
C ILE A 145 -13.47 3.35 5.93
N CYS A 146 -13.13 4.45 5.26
CA CYS A 146 -13.73 4.86 3.99
C CYS A 146 -12.80 4.64 2.78
N LYS A 147 -11.51 4.47 3.03
CA LYS A 147 -10.48 4.22 2.02
C LYS A 147 -9.51 3.16 2.55
N VAL A 148 -9.05 2.28 1.68
CA VAL A 148 -8.09 1.21 2.01
C VAL A 148 -6.96 1.23 1.00
N ASN A 149 -5.72 1.35 1.47
CA ASN A 149 -4.53 1.26 0.64
C ASN A 149 -4.01 -0.18 0.62
N ILE A 150 -3.85 -0.74 -0.59
CA ILE A 150 -3.40 -2.11 -0.80
C ILE A 150 -2.22 -2.09 -1.77
N TRP A 151 -1.01 -2.30 -1.27
CA TRP A 151 0.20 -2.41 -2.09
C TRP A 151 0.97 -3.68 -1.77
N THR A 152 1.41 -3.85 -0.53
CA THR A 152 2.24 -4.99 -0.11
C THR A 152 1.59 -6.34 -0.44
N ALA A 153 0.29 -6.49 -0.21
CA ALA A 153 -0.43 -7.72 -0.54
C ALA A 153 -0.43 -8.01 -2.05
N LEU A 154 -0.53 -6.96 -2.90
CA LEU A 154 -0.48 -7.12 -4.35
C LEU A 154 0.89 -7.62 -4.80
N GLU A 155 1.97 -6.98 -4.34
CA GLU A 155 3.33 -7.33 -4.71
C GLU A 155 3.75 -8.69 -4.15
N ARG A 156 3.57 -8.90 -2.84
CA ARG A 156 3.94 -10.13 -2.15
C ARG A 156 3.22 -11.35 -2.71
N ASP A 157 1.88 -11.28 -2.85
CA ASP A 157 1.06 -12.44 -3.17
C ASP A 157 1.03 -12.72 -4.69
N SER A 158 1.42 -11.77 -5.55
CA SER A 158 1.62 -12.00 -6.98
C SER A 158 3.02 -12.52 -7.33
N SER A 159 4.03 -12.23 -6.51
CA SER A 159 5.44 -12.59 -6.76
C SER A 159 5.70 -14.09 -6.96
N PRO A 160 5.09 -15.02 -6.19
CA PRO A 160 5.31 -16.46 -6.38
C PRO A 160 4.99 -16.94 -7.79
N ALA A 161 3.94 -16.43 -8.42
CA ALA A 161 3.54 -16.80 -9.78
C ALA A 161 4.59 -16.44 -10.83
N LEU A 162 5.22 -15.27 -10.69
CA LEU A 162 6.32 -14.86 -11.58
C LEU A 162 7.55 -15.73 -11.36
N THR A 163 7.90 -16.02 -10.10
CA THR A 163 9.05 -16.87 -9.75
C THR A 163 8.87 -18.27 -10.33
N GLU A 164 7.72 -18.88 -10.09
CA GLU A 164 7.38 -20.20 -10.59
C GLU A 164 7.40 -20.27 -12.13
N TRP A 165 6.80 -19.26 -12.78
CA TRP A 165 6.79 -19.16 -14.23
C TRP A 165 8.21 -19.01 -14.79
N THR A 166 9.07 -18.19 -14.16
CA THR A 166 10.46 -17.97 -14.58
C THR A 166 11.27 -19.25 -14.47
N VAL A 167 11.13 -19.97 -13.37
CA VAL A 167 11.80 -21.27 -13.16
C VAL A 167 11.36 -22.30 -14.22
N LYS A 168 10.06 -22.44 -14.44
CA LYS A 168 9.50 -23.35 -15.46
C LYS A 168 9.94 -23.02 -16.89
N ASN A 169 10.31 -21.78 -17.17
CA ASN A 169 10.68 -21.31 -18.51
C ASN A 169 12.12 -20.78 -18.57
N ALA A 170 13.02 -21.28 -17.74
CA ALA A 170 14.38 -20.77 -17.59
C ALA A 170 15.12 -20.64 -18.94
N ALA A 171 15.05 -21.65 -19.82
CA ALA A 171 15.65 -21.62 -21.14
C ALA A 171 15.06 -20.55 -22.06
N LYS A 172 13.74 -20.31 -22.01
CA LYS A 172 13.07 -19.28 -22.80
C LYS A 172 13.32 -17.88 -22.28
N CYS A 173 13.48 -17.73 -20.95
CA CYS A 173 13.79 -16.46 -20.31
C CYS A 173 15.25 -16.05 -20.48
N GLY A 174 16.18 -16.94 -20.17
CA GLY A 174 17.61 -16.64 -20.09
C GLY A 174 18.49 -17.37 -21.11
N GLY A 175 17.91 -18.27 -21.90
CA GLY A 175 18.61 -19.11 -22.86
C GLY A 175 19.12 -20.43 -22.23
N PRO A 176 19.46 -21.42 -23.11
CA PRO A 176 19.91 -22.74 -22.67
C PRO A 176 21.16 -22.71 -21.78
N ALA A 177 22.08 -21.78 -22.05
CA ALA A 177 23.31 -21.65 -21.26
C ALA A 177 23.03 -21.29 -19.80
N LEU A 178 22.04 -20.42 -19.54
CA LEU A 178 21.58 -20.13 -18.16
C LEU A 178 20.93 -21.34 -17.52
N GLU A 179 20.05 -22.03 -18.26
CA GLU A 179 19.39 -23.23 -17.76
C GLU A 179 20.39 -24.30 -17.32
N HIS A 180 21.40 -24.61 -18.17
CA HIS A 180 22.49 -25.54 -17.83
C HIS A 180 23.24 -25.10 -16.57
N LYS A 181 23.60 -23.83 -16.48
CA LYS A 181 24.26 -23.27 -15.29
C LYS A 181 23.42 -23.46 -14.02
N LEU A 182 22.11 -23.25 -14.09
CA LEU A 182 21.21 -23.44 -12.93
C LEU A 182 21.12 -24.91 -12.51
N ILE A 183 21.19 -25.84 -13.47
CA ILE A 183 21.25 -27.27 -13.18
C ILE A 183 22.58 -27.64 -12.52
N GLU A 184 23.71 -27.17 -13.07
CA GLU A 184 25.05 -27.40 -12.49
C GLU A 184 25.17 -26.87 -11.06
N GLN A 185 24.47 -25.75 -10.75
CA GLN A 185 24.41 -25.14 -9.42
C GLN A 185 23.37 -25.79 -8.48
N GLY A 186 22.59 -26.76 -8.96
CA GLY A 186 21.58 -27.46 -8.19
C GLY A 186 20.28 -26.70 -7.96
N TYR A 187 20.05 -25.58 -8.67
CA TYR A 187 18.78 -24.83 -8.60
C TYR A 187 17.68 -25.44 -9.45
N LEU A 188 18.04 -26.17 -10.51
CA LEU A 188 17.11 -26.96 -11.33
C LEU A 188 17.60 -28.40 -11.37
N THR A 189 16.66 -29.36 -11.47
CA THR A 189 16.98 -30.79 -11.51
C THR A 189 17.13 -31.32 -12.94
N GLU A 190 16.44 -30.66 -13.91
CA GLU A 190 16.44 -31.09 -15.31
C GLU A 190 16.16 -29.91 -16.23
N CYS A 191 16.48 -30.06 -17.52
CA CYS A 191 16.13 -29.06 -18.53
C CYS A 191 14.62 -29.02 -18.75
N SER A 192 14.07 -27.81 -18.91
CA SER A 192 12.65 -27.60 -19.19
C SER A 192 12.19 -28.14 -20.53
N GLY A 193 13.11 -28.51 -21.41
CA GLY A 193 12.84 -29.06 -22.73
C GLY A 193 12.17 -28.08 -23.73
N THR A 194 12.04 -26.82 -23.37
CA THR A 194 11.13 -25.88 -24.02
C THR A 194 11.78 -24.96 -25.07
N GLY A 195 13.00 -25.21 -25.48
CA GLY A 195 13.54 -24.47 -26.62
C GLY A 195 15.05 -24.23 -26.61
N ASN A 196 15.59 -24.05 -27.80
CA ASN A 196 17.02 -23.87 -28.04
C ASN A 196 17.50 -22.43 -27.94
N LYS A 197 16.63 -21.47 -27.62
CA LYS A 197 16.97 -20.06 -27.46
C LYS A 197 15.92 -19.29 -26.63
N SER A 198 16.35 -18.17 -26.02
CA SER A 198 15.43 -17.23 -25.41
C SER A 198 14.52 -16.57 -26.44
N THR A 199 13.30 -16.21 -26.04
CA THR A 199 12.32 -15.56 -26.92
C THR A 199 11.72 -14.33 -26.26
N LEU A 200 11.37 -13.31 -27.08
CA LEU A 200 10.82 -12.03 -26.62
C LEU A 200 9.61 -12.18 -25.70
N ASP A 201 8.73 -13.11 -26.00
CA ASP A 201 7.51 -13.35 -25.23
C ASP A 201 7.79 -13.84 -23.78
N TYR A 202 9.04 -14.12 -23.44
CA TYR A 202 9.44 -14.64 -22.14
C TYR A 202 10.38 -13.74 -21.35
N TYR A 203 11.18 -12.88 -21.98
CA TYR A 203 12.14 -12.07 -21.25
C TYR A 203 11.85 -10.58 -21.22
N THR A 204 10.80 -10.11 -21.90
CA THR A 204 10.45 -8.68 -21.89
C THR A 204 9.83 -8.27 -20.54
N THR A 205 9.94 -6.98 -20.21
CA THR A 205 9.26 -6.41 -19.06
C THR A 205 7.74 -6.61 -19.16
N THR A 206 7.17 -6.44 -20.36
CA THR A 206 5.74 -6.64 -20.62
C THR A 206 5.29 -8.06 -20.27
N ALA A 207 6.04 -9.09 -20.71
CA ALA A 207 5.70 -10.47 -20.40
C ALA A 207 5.67 -10.75 -18.88
N ARG A 208 6.63 -10.21 -18.14
CA ARG A 208 6.68 -10.31 -16.67
C ARG A 208 5.51 -9.57 -16.01
N GLN A 209 5.21 -8.36 -16.49
CA GLN A 209 4.09 -7.57 -15.99
C GLN A 209 2.74 -8.24 -16.22
N GLU A 210 2.52 -8.88 -17.38
CA GLU A 210 1.27 -9.60 -17.65
C GLU A 210 1.01 -10.73 -16.65
N ILE A 211 2.05 -11.43 -16.21
CA ILE A 211 1.93 -12.48 -15.20
C ILE A 211 1.55 -11.87 -13.86
N ILE A 212 2.30 -10.86 -13.42
CA ILE A 212 2.05 -10.17 -12.15
C ILE A 212 0.65 -9.56 -12.13
N PHE A 213 0.27 -8.79 -13.14
CA PHE A 213 -1.04 -8.13 -13.20
C PHE A 213 -2.22 -9.10 -13.24
N ARG A 214 -2.04 -10.27 -13.87
CA ARG A 214 -3.07 -11.32 -13.81
C ARG A 214 -3.30 -11.81 -12.38
N GLU A 215 -2.25 -11.99 -11.60
CA GLU A 215 -2.37 -12.40 -10.21
C GLU A 215 -2.89 -11.24 -9.34
N MET A 216 -2.37 -10.02 -9.52
CA MET A 216 -2.88 -8.82 -8.82
C MET A 216 -4.39 -8.61 -9.03
N LYS A 217 -4.89 -8.85 -10.26
CA LYS A 217 -6.34 -8.81 -10.53
C LYS A 217 -7.14 -9.80 -9.70
N LYS A 218 -6.61 -11.00 -9.46
CA LYS A 218 -7.27 -12.00 -8.61
C LYS A 218 -7.31 -11.53 -7.15
N ILE A 219 -6.20 -10.97 -6.67
CA ILE A 219 -6.08 -10.43 -5.31
C ILE A 219 -7.07 -9.28 -5.11
N VAL A 220 -7.07 -8.29 -6.01
CA VAL A 220 -8.02 -7.16 -5.97
C VAL A 220 -9.48 -7.67 -5.99
N ARG A 221 -9.78 -8.63 -6.88
CA ARG A 221 -11.11 -9.23 -6.92
C ARG A 221 -11.49 -9.87 -5.59
N GLY A 222 -10.57 -10.60 -4.95
CA GLY A 222 -10.78 -11.17 -3.61
C GLY A 222 -11.18 -10.12 -2.57
N TYR A 223 -10.50 -8.96 -2.54
CA TYR A 223 -10.90 -7.85 -1.68
C TYR A 223 -12.28 -7.28 -2.02
N LEU A 224 -12.58 -7.10 -3.32
CA LEU A 224 -13.88 -6.60 -3.74
C LEU A 224 -15.01 -7.58 -3.40
N ASP A 225 -14.77 -8.88 -3.54
CA ASP A 225 -15.74 -9.92 -3.15
C ASP A 225 -15.98 -9.93 -1.62
N LEU A 226 -14.97 -9.55 -0.80
CA LEU A 226 -15.13 -9.40 0.65
C LEU A 226 -15.97 -8.19 1.05
N TRP A 227 -15.98 -7.12 0.25
CA TRP A 227 -16.65 -5.85 0.57
C TRP A 227 -18.02 -5.69 -0.08
N TYR A 228 -18.27 -6.34 -1.21
CA TYR A 228 -19.44 -6.09 -2.06
C TYR A 228 -20.30 -7.33 -2.36
N CYS A 229 -19.99 -8.50 -1.74
CA CYS A 229 -20.76 -9.74 -1.95
C CYS A 229 -21.49 -10.25 -0.69
#